data_a7ce877f2ca14fde3fffac14994eb17d
#
_entry.id   a7ce877f2ca14fde3fffac14994eb17d
#
_cell.length_a   1.000
_cell.length_b   1.000
_cell.length_c   1.000
_cell.angle_alpha   90.00
_cell.angle_beta   90.00
_cell.angle_gamma   90.00
#
_symmetry.space_group_name_H-M   'P 1'
#
loop_
_entity.id
_entity.type
_entity.pdbx_description
1 polymer ?
#
loop_
_entity_poly.entity_id
_entity_poly.type
_entity_poly.pdbx_seq_one_letter_code
_entity_poly.pdbx_strand_id
1 'polypeptide(L)'
;MIDIESHVFTTVATVLRTEYGASNIYVAPEYVSQPPKFPAVFIVEQDNTVHLRGRDSANIENFADVMYQVDVFSNKNTGKKVQAKEIIALVDDQFAEMGFSRTFLNPVQNMNDATIYRMTARYQAVVGKDQTIYRR
;
A
#
# COMPACT_ATOMS: atom_id res chain seq x y z
N MET A 1 -11.14 15.89 -8.40
CA MET A 1 -10.63 14.53 -8.09
C MET A 1 -10.17 14.49 -6.64
N ILE A 2 -10.62 13.50 -5.91
CA ILE A 2 -10.19 13.28 -4.53
C ILE A 2 -8.88 12.50 -4.57
N ASP A 3 -7.82 13.04 -3.96
CA ASP A 3 -6.49 12.44 -4.02
C ASP A 3 -5.84 12.47 -2.64
N ILE A 4 -5.60 11.28 -2.08
CA ILE A 4 -4.93 11.11 -0.79
C ILE A 4 -3.63 10.30 -0.91
N GLU A 5 -3.13 10.11 -2.13
CA GLU A 5 -1.98 9.24 -2.37
C GLU A 5 -0.75 9.67 -1.57
N SER A 6 -0.43 10.96 -1.57
CA SER A 6 0.72 11.47 -0.81
C SER A 6 0.59 11.22 0.69
N HIS A 7 -0.62 11.42 1.23
CA HIS A 7 -0.88 11.17 2.64
C HIS A 7 -0.69 9.70 3.00
N VAL A 8 -1.29 8.82 2.20
CA VAL A 8 -1.18 7.36 2.42
C VAL A 8 0.27 6.91 2.32
N PHE A 9 0.94 7.31 1.26
CA PHE A 9 2.34 6.92 1.06
C PHE A 9 3.23 7.41 2.21
N THR A 10 3.13 8.69 2.54
CA THR A 10 3.97 9.28 3.59
C THR A 10 3.74 8.62 4.95
N THR A 11 2.48 8.34 5.29
CA THR A 11 2.14 7.70 6.56
C THR A 11 2.82 6.33 6.69
N VAL A 12 2.66 5.49 5.67
CA VAL A 12 3.20 4.13 5.69
C VAL A 12 4.73 4.14 5.57
N ALA A 13 5.25 4.94 4.64
CA ALA A 13 6.70 5.00 4.41
C ALA A 13 7.47 5.50 5.64
N THR A 14 6.91 6.47 6.36
CA THR A 14 7.54 7.01 7.57
C THR A 14 7.70 5.93 8.64
N VAL A 15 6.67 5.13 8.87
CA VAL A 15 6.72 4.05 9.85
C VAL A 15 7.77 3.01 9.45
N LEU A 16 7.79 2.60 8.18
CA LEU A 16 8.75 1.61 7.70
C LEU A 16 10.19 2.12 7.80
N ARG A 17 10.42 3.36 7.43
CA ARG A 17 11.76 3.96 7.48
C ARG A 17 12.25 4.18 8.92
N THR A 18 11.33 4.45 9.83
CA THR A 18 11.66 4.59 11.25
C THR A 18 12.02 3.25 11.86
N GLU A 19 11.27 2.20 11.54
CA GLU A 19 11.48 0.86 12.11
C GLU A 19 12.74 0.19 11.56
N TYR A 20 12.98 0.28 10.26
CA TYR A 20 14.09 -0.44 9.62
C TYR A 20 15.30 0.44 9.31
N GLY A 21 15.15 1.76 9.32
CA GLY A 21 16.16 2.71 8.88
C GLY A 21 16.04 3.02 7.40
N ALA A 22 16.09 4.30 7.05
CA ALA A 22 15.89 4.75 5.66
C ALA A 22 16.92 4.16 4.69
N SER A 23 18.11 3.82 5.17
CA SER A 23 19.16 3.21 4.34
C SER A 23 18.99 1.70 4.17
N ASN A 24 18.13 1.07 4.96
CA ASN A 24 17.98 -0.39 5.03
C ASN A 24 16.72 -0.91 4.34
N ILE A 25 15.86 -0.02 3.87
CA ILE A 25 14.62 -0.39 3.20
C ILE A 25 14.35 0.56 2.04
N TYR A 26 13.82 0.02 0.95
CA TYR A 26 13.41 0.82 -0.20
C TYR A 26 11.89 0.91 -0.21
N VAL A 27 11.34 2.12 -0.17
CA VAL A 27 9.89 2.35 -0.20
C VAL A 27 9.59 3.35 -1.30
N ALA A 28 8.70 2.99 -2.23
CA ALA A 28 8.38 3.84 -3.37
C ALA A 28 6.89 3.80 -3.68
N PRO A 29 6.34 4.88 -4.27
CA PRO A 29 4.94 4.93 -4.67
C PRO A 29 4.68 4.33 -6.05
N GLU A 30 5.72 3.88 -6.74
CA GLU A 30 5.62 3.27 -8.05
C GLU A 30 6.45 2.00 -8.10
N TYR A 31 5.96 1.03 -8.88
CA TYR A 31 6.66 -0.23 -9.07
C TYR A 31 7.95 -0.02 -9.86
N VAL A 32 9.03 -0.59 -9.35
CA VAL A 32 10.34 -0.59 -10.02
C VAL A 32 10.76 -2.06 -10.16
N SER A 33 11.08 -2.47 -11.40
CA SER A 33 11.41 -3.88 -11.67
C SER A 33 12.70 -4.34 -11.03
N GLN A 34 13.65 -3.41 -10.82
CA GLN A 34 14.92 -3.69 -10.18
C GLN A 34 15.18 -2.66 -9.07
N PRO A 35 14.61 -2.88 -7.88
CA PRO A 35 14.84 -1.93 -6.79
C PRO A 35 16.30 -1.87 -6.40
N PRO A 36 16.81 -0.68 -6.00
CA PRO A 36 18.23 -0.52 -5.68
C PRO A 36 18.66 -1.27 -4.42
N LYS A 37 17.72 -1.67 -3.57
CA LYS A 37 18.01 -2.43 -2.36
C LYS A 37 16.79 -3.21 -1.89
N PHE A 38 17.03 -4.19 -1.04
CA PHE A 38 16.00 -4.99 -0.41
C PHE A 38 16.14 -4.89 1.12
N PRO A 39 15.03 -5.07 1.87
CA PRO A 39 13.68 -5.30 1.37
C PRO A 39 13.14 -4.08 0.63
N ALA A 40 12.24 -4.30 -0.33
CA ALA A 40 11.61 -3.24 -1.10
C ALA A 40 10.10 -3.31 -0.91
N VAL A 41 9.48 -2.14 -0.73
CA VAL A 41 8.04 -2.02 -0.54
C VAL A 41 7.50 -1.01 -1.54
N PHE A 42 6.50 -1.41 -2.30
CA PHE A 42 5.83 -0.54 -3.26
C PHE A 42 4.40 -0.31 -2.80
N ILE A 43 4.01 0.95 -2.64
CA ILE A 43 2.68 1.35 -2.19
C ILE A 43 2.05 2.12 -3.33
N VAL A 44 1.17 1.47 -4.09
CA VAL A 44 0.67 2.01 -5.35
C VAL A 44 -0.85 2.15 -5.30
N GLU A 45 -1.36 3.34 -5.66
CA GLU A 45 -2.79 3.52 -5.84
C GLU A 45 -3.22 2.78 -7.11
N GLN A 46 -4.04 1.75 -6.95
CA GLN A 46 -4.49 0.90 -8.04
C GLN A 46 -5.78 1.41 -8.67
N ASP A 47 -6.62 2.07 -7.88
CA ASP A 47 -7.92 2.51 -8.33
C ASP A 47 -8.37 3.73 -7.54
N ASN A 48 -9.04 4.65 -8.23
CA ASN A 48 -9.65 5.83 -7.63
C ASN A 48 -10.85 6.19 -8.50
N THR A 49 -12.02 5.73 -8.08
CA THR A 49 -13.25 5.90 -8.85
C THR A 49 -14.27 6.70 -8.07
N VAL A 50 -15.10 7.46 -8.78
CA VAL A 50 -16.17 8.24 -8.15
C VAL A 50 -17.16 7.27 -7.51
N HIS A 51 -17.44 7.48 -6.22
CA HIS A 51 -18.44 6.70 -5.51
C HIS A 51 -19.82 7.19 -5.93
N LEU A 52 -20.57 6.37 -6.67
CA LEU A 52 -21.80 6.80 -7.32
C LEU A 52 -22.87 7.34 -6.36
N ARG A 53 -22.95 6.76 -5.17
CA ARG A 53 -23.90 7.21 -4.14
C ARG A 53 -23.53 8.55 -3.52
N GLY A 54 -22.28 8.97 -3.69
CA GLY A 54 -21.78 10.23 -3.17
C GLY A 54 -21.89 11.38 -4.15
N ARG A 55 -22.45 11.13 -5.35
CA ARG A 55 -22.59 12.16 -6.37
C ARG A 55 -23.88 12.96 -6.13
N ASP A 56 -23.76 14.28 -6.11
CA ASP A 56 -24.93 15.15 -5.96
C ASP A 56 -25.61 15.43 -7.31
N SER A 57 -26.67 16.24 -7.32
CA SER A 57 -27.43 16.56 -8.53
C SER A 57 -26.64 17.37 -9.55
N ALA A 58 -25.52 17.98 -9.15
CA ALA A 58 -24.62 18.72 -10.04
C ALA A 58 -23.45 17.86 -10.55
N ASN A 59 -23.46 16.55 -10.29
CA ASN A 59 -22.38 15.61 -10.64
C ASN A 59 -21.05 15.95 -9.98
N ILE A 60 -21.08 16.59 -8.81
CA ILE A 60 -19.86 16.86 -8.05
C ILE A 60 -19.43 15.60 -7.32
N GLU A 61 -18.15 15.27 -7.43
CA GLU A 61 -17.58 14.15 -6.71
C GLU A 61 -17.52 14.45 -5.21
N ASN A 62 -18.34 13.76 -4.40
CA ASN A 62 -18.35 13.92 -2.94
C ASN A 62 -17.56 12.83 -2.24
N PHE A 63 -17.51 11.62 -2.84
CA PHE A 63 -16.78 10.47 -2.31
C PHE A 63 -16.09 9.73 -3.44
N ALA A 64 -14.98 9.10 -3.12
CA ALA A 64 -14.25 8.25 -4.05
C ALA A 64 -13.98 6.89 -3.41
N ASP A 65 -14.06 5.84 -4.22
CA ASP A 65 -13.60 4.51 -3.85
C ASP A 65 -12.14 4.40 -4.25
N VAL A 66 -11.25 4.15 -3.30
CA VAL A 66 -9.82 4.04 -3.56
C VAL A 66 -9.31 2.66 -3.16
N MET A 67 -8.37 2.16 -3.94
CA MET A 67 -7.69 0.90 -3.66
C MET A 67 -6.19 1.09 -3.78
N TYR A 68 -5.46 0.59 -2.79
CA TYR A 68 -4.00 0.59 -2.78
C TYR A 68 -3.51 -0.85 -2.79
N GLN A 69 -2.48 -1.09 -3.58
CA GLN A 69 -1.78 -2.37 -3.56
C GLN A 69 -0.39 -2.15 -2.97
N VAL A 70 -0.03 -3.02 -2.04
CA VAL A 70 1.28 -3.00 -1.42
C VAL A 70 1.99 -4.30 -1.77
N ASP A 71 3.16 -4.19 -2.38
CA ASP A 71 4.02 -5.33 -2.66
C ASP A 71 5.27 -5.24 -1.81
N VAL A 72 5.58 -6.32 -1.11
CA VAL A 72 6.79 -6.43 -0.29
C VAL A 72 7.69 -7.49 -0.90
N PHE A 73 8.93 -7.11 -1.19
CA PHE A 73 9.94 -7.99 -1.76
C PHE A 73 11.07 -8.17 -0.76
N SER A 74 11.47 -9.42 -0.50
CA SER A 74 12.60 -9.75 0.35
C SER A 74 13.51 -10.75 -0.35
N ASN A 75 14.81 -10.46 -0.36
CA ASN A 75 15.82 -11.38 -0.90
C ASN A 75 16.74 -11.92 0.20
N LYS A 76 16.34 -11.84 1.43
CA LYS A 76 17.14 -12.32 2.56
C LYS A 76 17.43 -13.81 2.40
N ASN A 77 18.69 -14.21 2.57
CA ASN A 77 19.09 -15.61 2.35
C ASN A 77 18.35 -16.58 3.28
N THR A 78 18.11 -16.17 4.51
CA THR A 78 17.39 -16.97 5.50
C THR A 78 16.27 -16.13 6.08
N GLY A 79 15.02 -16.63 6.04
CA GLY A 79 13.88 -15.95 6.66
C GLY A 79 13.28 -14.84 5.82
N LYS A 80 13.37 -14.92 4.49
CA LYS A 80 12.76 -13.90 3.62
C LYS A 80 11.24 -13.85 3.77
N LYS A 81 10.59 -14.98 3.98
CA LYS A 81 9.15 -15.03 4.24
C LYS A 81 8.81 -14.34 5.57
N VAL A 82 9.60 -14.59 6.61
CA VAL A 82 9.40 -13.96 7.93
C VAL A 82 9.58 -12.44 7.82
N GLN A 83 10.62 -12.01 7.12
CA GLN A 83 10.86 -10.58 6.91
C GLN A 83 9.70 -9.91 6.17
N ALA A 84 9.22 -10.53 5.10
CA ALA A 84 8.11 -9.99 4.33
C ALA A 84 6.85 -9.89 5.19
N LYS A 85 6.57 -10.89 6.02
CA LYS A 85 5.40 -10.89 6.91
C LYS A 85 5.50 -9.82 7.98
N GLU A 86 6.67 -9.62 8.55
CA GLU A 86 6.89 -8.55 9.55
C GLU A 86 6.63 -7.17 8.95
N ILE A 87 7.12 -6.95 7.74
CA ILE A 87 6.91 -5.68 7.03
C ILE A 87 5.43 -5.47 6.72
N ILE A 88 4.78 -6.50 6.17
CA ILE A 88 3.36 -6.36 5.81
C ILE A 88 2.47 -6.17 7.03
N ALA A 89 2.86 -6.72 8.18
CA ALA A 89 2.12 -6.51 9.43
C ALA A 89 2.15 -5.04 9.86
N LEU A 90 3.29 -4.38 9.74
CA LEU A 90 3.41 -2.95 10.03
C LEU A 90 2.58 -2.12 9.03
N VAL A 91 2.63 -2.47 7.77
CA VAL A 91 1.84 -1.83 6.72
C VAL A 91 0.35 -1.98 7.03
N ASP A 92 -0.08 -3.19 7.38
CA ASP A 92 -1.46 -3.49 7.68
C ASP A 92 -1.98 -2.64 8.85
N ASP A 93 -1.18 -2.51 9.91
CA ASP A 93 -1.54 -1.70 11.06
C ASP A 93 -1.78 -0.24 10.65
N GLN A 94 -0.93 0.29 9.78
CA GLN A 94 -1.07 1.68 9.34
C GLN A 94 -2.31 1.89 8.47
N PHE A 95 -2.60 0.97 7.55
CA PHE A 95 -3.80 1.06 6.74
C PHE A 95 -5.06 0.92 7.60
N ALA A 96 -5.04 0.02 8.58
CA ALA A 96 -6.18 -0.14 9.50
C ALA A 96 -6.42 1.15 10.31
N GLU A 97 -5.36 1.78 10.80
CA GLU A 97 -5.47 3.05 11.53
C GLU A 97 -6.03 4.18 10.66
N MET A 98 -5.67 4.19 9.38
CA MET A 98 -6.21 5.17 8.44
C MET A 98 -7.67 4.92 8.07
N GLY A 99 -8.20 3.73 8.38
CA GLY A 99 -9.59 3.39 8.08
C GLY A 99 -9.79 2.49 6.87
N PHE A 100 -8.72 1.95 6.30
CA PHE A 100 -8.81 1.02 5.18
C PHE A 100 -9.16 -0.39 5.64
N SER A 101 -9.82 -1.14 4.74
CA SER A 101 -10.08 -2.56 4.93
C SER A 101 -9.17 -3.37 4.01
N ARG A 102 -8.55 -4.41 4.56
CA ARG A 102 -7.74 -5.31 3.77
C ARG A 102 -8.64 -6.26 2.99
N THR A 103 -8.46 -6.32 1.68
CA THR A 103 -9.27 -7.17 0.79
C THR A 103 -8.50 -8.33 0.18
N PHE A 104 -7.16 -8.32 0.32
CA PHE A 104 -6.31 -9.34 -0.27
C PHE A 104 -4.98 -9.37 0.49
N LEU A 105 -4.48 -10.58 0.76
CA LEU A 105 -3.13 -10.78 1.30
C LEU A 105 -2.69 -12.20 0.95
N ASN A 106 -1.75 -12.31 0.03
CA ASN A 106 -1.20 -13.62 -0.38
C ASN A 106 0.24 -13.45 -0.86
N PRO A 107 1.05 -14.50 -0.69
CA PRO A 107 2.33 -14.54 -1.39
C PRO A 107 2.07 -14.66 -2.89
N VAL A 108 2.90 -13.98 -3.68
CA VAL A 108 2.82 -13.99 -5.14
C VAL A 108 4.16 -14.49 -5.68
N GLN A 109 4.12 -15.46 -6.57
CA GLN A 109 5.34 -15.98 -7.15
C GLN A 109 6.03 -14.90 -7.99
N ASN A 110 7.32 -14.69 -7.72
CA ASN A 110 8.13 -13.78 -8.52
C ASN A 110 8.78 -14.57 -9.65
N MET A 111 8.20 -14.46 -10.84
CA MET A 111 8.65 -15.21 -12.00
C MET A 111 10.02 -14.77 -12.52
N ASN A 112 10.42 -13.53 -12.21
CA ASN A 112 11.69 -12.99 -12.70
C ASN A 112 12.89 -13.50 -11.90
N ASP A 113 12.71 -13.78 -10.61
CA ASP A 113 13.78 -14.22 -9.74
C ASP A 113 13.19 -14.99 -8.56
N ALA A 114 13.40 -16.32 -8.56
CA ALA A 114 12.88 -17.21 -7.52
C ALA A 114 13.57 -17.02 -6.17
N THR A 115 14.70 -16.32 -6.11
CA THR A 115 15.39 -16.04 -4.84
C THR A 115 14.72 -14.90 -4.07
N ILE A 116 13.79 -14.17 -4.71
CA ILE A 116 13.08 -13.06 -4.11
C ILE A 116 11.67 -13.51 -3.73
N TYR A 117 11.32 -13.32 -2.45
CA TYR A 117 9.99 -13.60 -1.94
C TYR A 117 9.13 -12.36 -2.08
N ARG A 118 7.93 -12.51 -2.66
CA ARG A 118 6.99 -11.42 -2.87
C ARG A 118 5.70 -11.69 -2.12
N MET A 119 5.21 -10.70 -1.38
CA MET A 119 3.91 -10.74 -0.73
C MET A 119 3.11 -9.50 -1.15
N THR A 120 1.85 -9.71 -1.52
CA THR A 120 0.98 -8.65 -2.01
C THR A 120 -0.23 -8.51 -1.10
N ALA A 121 -0.57 -7.27 -0.75
CA ALA A 121 -1.77 -6.92 -0.01
C ALA A 121 -2.54 -5.83 -0.75
N ARG A 122 -3.86 -5.83 -0.61
CA ARG A 122 -4.72 -4.78 -1.16
C ARG A 122 -5.61 -4.21 -0.08
N TYR A 123 -5.81 -2.90 -0.14
CA TYR A 123 -6.58 -2.15 0.85
C TYR A 123 -7.55 -1.23 0.13
N GLN A 124 -8.78 -1.16 0.64
CA GLN A 124 -9.84 -0.34 0.05
C GLN A 124 -10.49 0.54 1.11
N ALA A 125 -10.92 1.72 0.67
CA ALA A 125 -11.66 2.65 1.51
C ALA A 125 -12.51 3.58 0.66
N VAL A 126 -13.47 4.24 1.30
CA VAL A 126 -14.22 5.34 0.72
C VAL A 126 -13.66 6.63 1.31
N VAL A 127 -13.35 7.59 0.47
CA VAL A 127 -12.73 8.87 0.88
C VAL A 127 -13.65 10.02 0.51
N GLY A 128 -13.92 10.92 1.47
CA GLY A 128 -14.70 12.13 1.22
C GLY A 128 -13.87 13.23 0.57
N LYS A 129 -14.56 14.22 -0.03
CA LYS A 129 -13.87 15.35 -0.66
C LYS A 129 -13.12 16.22 0.34
N ASP A 130 -13.40 16.08 1.64
CA ASP A 130 -12.65 16.68 2.73
C ASP A 130 -11.44 15.84 3.15
N GLN A 131 -11.14 14.80 2.39
CA GLN A 131 -10.05 13.83 2.60
C GLN A 131 -10.25 12.95 3.85
N THR A 132 -11.45 12.89 4.40
CA THR A 132 -11.79 11.95 5.46
C THR A 132 -11.93 10.55 4.89
N ILE A 133 -11.27 9.58 5.53
CA ILE A 133 -11.29 8.18 5.10
C ILE A 133 -12.38 7.45 5.89
N TYR A 134 -13.31 6.86 5.17
CA TYR A 134 -14.41 6.09 5.76
C TYR A 134 -14.18 4.60 5.51
N ARG A 135 -14.33 3.81 6.56
CA ARG A 135 -14.14 2.36 6.45
C ARG A 135 -15.23 1.75 5.57
N ARG A 136 -14.82 0.86 4.68
CA ARG A 136 -15.73 0.15 3.81
C ARG A 136 -16.51 -0.92 4.51
#